data_3173b769d8da903ab4670e0f5a7959f6
#
_entry.id   3173b769d8da903ab4670e0f5a7959f6
#
_cell.length_a   1.000
_cell.length_b   1.000
_cell.length_c   1.000
_cell.angle_alpha   90.00
_cell.angle_beta   90.00
_cell.angle_gamma   90.00
#
_symmetry.space_group_name_H-M   'P 1'
#
loop_
_entity.id
_entity.type
_entity.pdbx_description
1 polymer ?
#
loop_
_entity_poly.entity_id
_entity_poly.type
_entity_poly.pdbx_seq_one_letter_code
_entity_poly.pdbx_strand_id
1 'polypeptide(L)'
;MSADPATIAFYEANAPHYRLSSGQAPSRHLDAFLDRLEPGARILELGCGAGRDSARIVDRGFDLDATDGTPAMVRKANERFAVGARLMRFDELAAIEAYDAVWAHACLLHVARADLPQTLSAIRSALRPGGWHFANYKLGDGEGRDPLGRLTNLPDEAWLEQVYRDAGFEFAASERYPGIGADGVQRDWYALTLRRPPS
;
A
#
# COMPACT_ATOMS: atom_id res chain seq x y z
N MET A 1 11.78 7.60 11.83
CA MET A 1 10.30 7.52 11.72
C MET A 1 9.84 6.28 12.43
N SER A 2 8.76 6.31 13.15
CA SER A 2 8.15 5.11 13.73
C SER A 2 6.72 5.00 13.23
N ALA A 3 6.27 3.78 12.91
CA ALA A 3 4.86 3.54 12.64
C ALA A 3 4.00 4.05 13.80
N ASP A 4 2.83 4.64 13.50
CA ASP A 4 1.95 5.18 14.53
C ASP A 4 1.48 4.08 15.49
N PRO A 5 1.79 4.17 16.81
CA PRO A 5 1.50 3.10 17.75
C PRO A 5 0.00 2.80 17.90
N ALA A 6 -0.86 3.82 17.81
CA ALA A 6 -2.30 3.65 17.92
C ALA A 6 -2.88 2.91 16.70
N THR A 7 -2.36 3.18 15.50
CA THR A 7 -2.73 2.47 14.29
C THR A 7 -2.32 1.00 14.35
N ILE A 8 -1.10 0.71 14.79
CA ILE A 8 -0.63 -0.68 14.99
C ILE A 8 -1.52 -1.40 16.02
N ALA A 9 -1.77 -0.76 17.18
CA ALA A 9 -2.60 -1.35 18.24
C ALA A 9 -4.03 -1.64 17.75
N PHE A 10 -4.61 -0.74 16.92
CA PHE A 10 -5.92 -0.99 16.31
C PHE A 10 -5.92 -2.26 15.46
N TYR A 11 -4.96 -2.40 14.55
CA TYR A 11 -4.90 -3.58 13.68
C TYR A 11 -4.57 -4.86 14.44
N GLU A 12 -3.71 -4.80 15.46
CA GLU A 12 -3.41 -5.95 16.33
C GLU A 12 -4.67 -6.44 17.06
N ALA A 13 -5.44 -5.53 17.65
CA ALA A 13 -6.65 -5.87 18.39
C ALA A 13 -7.80 -6.36 17.49
N ASN A 14 -7.90 -5.82 16.26
CA ASN A 14 -9.05 -6.06 15.38
C ASN A 14 -8.78 -7.11 14.30
N ALA A 15 -7.55 -7.60 14.15
CA ALA A 15 -7.21 -8.59 13.12
C ALA A 15 -8.14 -9.80 13.09
N PRO A 16 -8.57 -10.44 14.21
CA PRO A 16 -9.44 -11.60 14.17
C PRO A 16 -10.77 -11.33 13.44
N HIS A 17 -11.30 -10.12 13.61
CA HIS A 17 -12.60 -9.71 13.06
C HIS A 17 -12.49 -8.78 11.86
N TYR A 18 -11.25 -8.42 11.47
CA TYR A 18 -11.03 -7.47 10.40
C TYR A 18 -11.57 -8.02 9.08
N ARG A 19 -12.65 -7.38 8.64
CA ARG A 19 -13.25 -7.60 7.32
C ARG A 19 -13.08 -6.34 6.51
N LEU A 20 -12.55 -6.49 5.32
CA LEU A 20 -12.52 -5.37 4.38
C LEU A 20 -13.95 -5.03 3.95
N SER A 21 -14.26 -3.77 3.86
CA SER A 21 -15.56 -3.26 3.39
C SER A 21 -15.93 -3.77 1.98
N SER A 22 -14.92 -4.10 1.17
CA SER A 22 -15.05 -4.66 -0.18
C SER A 22 -15.22 -6.19 -0.23
N GLY A 23 -15.42 -6.86 0.91
CA GLY A 23 -15.56 -8.32 0.96
C GLY A 23 -14.26 -9.08 0.74
N GLN A 24 -14.31 -10.22 0.01
CA GLN A 24 -13.16 -11.10 -0.21
C GLN A 24 -12.47 -10.89 -1.58
N ALA A 25 -13.06 -10.09 -2.46
CA ALA A 25 -12.51 -9.83 -3.79
C ALA A 25 -11.20 -9.00 -3.69
N PRO A 26 -10.22 -9.26 -4.55
CA PRO A 26 -9.01 -8.44 -4.64
C PRO A 26 -9.35 -6.98 -5.00
N SER A 27 -8.39 -6.09 -4.82
CA SER A 27 -8.54 -4.70 -5.23
C SER A 27 -8.92 -4.60 -6.71
N ARG A 28 -9.90 -3.74 -7.02
CA ARG A 28 -10.33 -3.48 -8.42
C ARG A 28 -9.21 -3.03 -9.35
N HIS A 29 -8.14 -2.48 -8.80
CA HIS A 29 -7.01 -1.98 -9.56
C HIS A 29 -5.91 -3.03 -9.78
N LEU A 30 -5.96 -4.16 -9.05
CA LEU A 30 -4.84 -5.08 -8.98
C LEU A 30 -4.57 -5.75 -10.33
N ASP A 31 -5.58 -6.34 -10.96
CA ASP A 31 -5.37 -7.08 -12.22
C ASP A 31 -4.83 -6.15 -13.33
N ALA A 32 -5.37 -4.94 -13.46
CA ALA A 32 -4.88 -3.95 -14.42
C ALA A 32 -3.45 -3.45 -14.12
N PHE A 33 -3.02 -3.50 -12.84
CA PHE A 33 -1.65 -3.23 -12.46
C PHE A 33 -0.73 -4.40 -12.82
N LEU A 34 -1.14 -5.63 -12.49
CA LEU A 34 -0.37 -6.85 -12.79
C LEU A 34 -0.17 -7.08 -14.29
N ASP A 35 -1.14 -6.68 -15.13
CA ASP A 35 -1.06 -6.77 -16.60
C ASP A 35 0.04 -5.87 -17.23
N ARG A 36 0.65 -4.97 -16.43
CA ARG A 36 1.79 -4.14 -16.84
C ARG A 36 3.14 -4.81 -16.62
N LEU A 37 3.16 -5.90 -15.87
CA LEU A 37 4.38 -6.56 -15.42
C LEU A 37 4.72 -7.76 -16.30
N GLU A 38 6.01 -8.03 -16.44
CA GLU A 38 6.46 -9.26 -17.07
C GLU A 38 6.08 -10.49 -16.22
N PRO A 39 5.78 -11.63 -16.84
CA PRO A 39 5.50 -12.87 -16.12
C PRO A 39 6.60 -13.22 -15.12
N GLY A 40 6.21 -13.56 -13.89
CA GLY A 40 7.15 -13.90 -12.81
C GLY A 40 7.87 -12.70 -12.19
N ALA A 41 7.49 -11.46 -12.52
CA ALA A 41 8.06 -10.26 -11.91
C ALA A 41 7.98 -10.32 -10.38
N ARG A 42 8.98 -9.78 -9.71
CA ARG A 42 9.07 -9.73 -8.26
C ARG A 42 8.37 -8.52 -7.70
N ILE A 43 7.37 -8.74 -6.86
CA ILE A 43 6.49 -7.72 -6.29
C ILE A 43 6.68 -7.63 -4.78
N LEU A 44 6.93 -6.42 -4.27
CA LEU A 44 6.78 -6.11 -2.85
C LEU A 44 5.35 -5.63 -2.61
N GLU A 45 4.64 -6.27 -1.69
CA GLU A 45 3.37 -5.76 -1.19
C GLU A 45 3.57 -5.12 0.19
N LEU A 46 3.25 -3.84 0.29
CA LEU A 46 3.27 -3.09 1.54
C LEU A 46 1.87 -3.06 2.15
N GLY A 47 1.74 -3.46 3.43
CA GLY A 47 0.46 -3.46 4.13
C GLY A 47 -0.52 -4.50 3.57
N CYS A 48 -0.10 -5.75 3.45
CA CYS A 48 -0.91 -6.83 2.86
C CYS A 48 -2.21 -7.14 3.65
N GLY A 49 -2.30 -6.68 4.89
CA GLY A 49 -3.45 -6.91 5.75
C GLY A 49 -3.78 -8.40 5.88
N ALA A 50 -5.01 -8.78 5.54
CA ALA A 50 -5.46 -10.17 5.60
C ALA A 50 -5.08 -11.02 4.37
N GLY A 51 -4.19 -10.56 3.48
CA GLY A 51 -3.60 -11.34 2.39
C GLY A 51 -4.47 -11.50 1.14
N ARG A 52 -5.51 -10.68 0.97
CA ARG A 52 -6.44 -10.81 -0.16
C ARG A 52 -5.80 -10.52 -1.52
N ASP A 53 -5.09 -9.40 -1.62
CA ASP A 53 -4.37 -9.01 -2.83
C ASP A 53 -3.14 -9.90 -3.01
N SER A 54 -2.45 -10.26 -1.91
CA SER A 54 -1.35 -11.24 -1.89
C SER A 54 -1.74 -12.56 -2.56
N ALA A 55 -2.88 -13.13 -2.18
CA ALA A 55 -3.36 -14.39 -2.75
C ALA A 55 -3.58 -14.27 -4.27
N ARG A 56 -4.13 -13.15 -4.74
CA ARG A 56 -4.33 -12.89 -6.16
C ARG A 56 -3.01 -12.72 -6.92
N ILE A 57 -2.02 -12.04 -6.32
CA ILE A 57 -0.68 -11.88 -6.91
C ILE A 57 -0.01 -13.24 -7.12
N VAL A 58 -0.06 -14.10 -6.09
CA VAL A 58 0.48 -15.47 -6.16
C VAL A 58 -0.26 -16.31 -7.20
N ASP A 59 -1.61 -16.25 -7.23
CA ASP A 59 -2.45 -16.96 -8.20
C ASP A 59 -2.15 -16.56 -9.66
N ARG A 60 -1.72 -15.31 -9.87
CA ARG A 60 -1.27 -14.80 -11.18
C ARG A 60 0.16 -15.22 -11.54
N GLY A 61 0.88 -15.94 -10.67
CA GLY A 61 2.21 -16.48 -10.93
C GLY A 61 3.37 -15.51 -10.72
N PHE A 62 3.17 -14.45 -9.95
CA PHE A 62 4.23 -13.49 -9.60
C PHE A 62 5.03 -13.92 -8.36
N ASP A 63 6.29 -13.50 -8.27
CA ASP A 63 7.14 -13.67 -7.07
C ASP A 63 6.79 -12.59 -6.04
N LEU A 64 6.10 -12.97 -4.98
CA LEU A 64 5.55 -12.06 -3.98
C LEU A 64 6.38 -12.02 -2.70
N ASP A 65 6.76 -10.82 -2.26
CA ASP A 65 7.21 -10.51 -0.91
C ASP A 65 6.10 -9.71 -0.20
N ALA A 66 5.18 -10.42 0.47
CA ALA A 66 4.07 -9.81 1.20
C ALA A 66 4.53 -9.30 2.57
N THR A 67 4.20 -8.06 2.91
CA THR A 67 4.59 -7.45 4.19
C THR A 67 3.45 -6.70 4.87
N ASP A 68 3.44 -6.72 6.21
CA ASP A 68 2.56 -5.87 7.02
C ASP A 68 3.28 -5.42 8.28
N GLY A 69 2.97 -4.24 8.78
CA GLY A 69 3.56 -3.69 10.00
C GLY A 69 2.97 -4.27 11.30
N THR A 70 1.97 -5.15 11.20
CA THR A 70 1.21 -5.68 12.34
C THR A 70 1.34 -7.20 12.43
N PRO A 71 1.91 -7.76 13.51
CA PRO A 71 2.06 -9.21 13.67
C PRO A 71 0.76 -10.00 13.50
N ALA A 72 -0.37 -9.50 14.01
CA ALA A 72 -1.65 -10.19 13.88
C ALA A 72 -2.16 -10.24 12.43
N MET A 73 -1.90 -9.22 11.62
CA MET A 73 -2.24 -9.24 10.18
C MET A 73 -1.38 -10.21 9.41
N VAL A 74 -0.07 -10.26 9.68
CA VAL A 74 0.85 -11.26 9.10
C VAL A 74 0.38 -12.69 9.39
N ARG A 75 0.05 -12.99 10.65
CA ARG A 75 -0.51 -14.32 11.01
C ARG A 75 -1.77 -14.61 10.22
N LYS A 76 -2.70 -13.66 10.18
CA LYS A 76 -3.98 -13.82 9.48
C LYS A 76 -3.81 -14.05 7.98
N ALA A 77 -2.92 -13.33 7.31
CA ALA A 77 -2.64 -13.54 5.89
C ALA A 77 -2.12 -14.96 5.63
N ASN A 78 -1.18 -15.41 6.45
CA ASN A 78 -0.59 -16.74 6.31
C ASN A 78 -1.55 -17.87 6.66
N GLU A 79 -2.39 -17.70 7.69
CA GLU A 79 -3.43 -18.68 8.04
C GLU A 79 -4.48 -18.82 6.95
N ARG A 80 -4.83 -17.72 6.27
CA ARG A 80 -5.86 -17.73 5.22
C ARG A 80 -5.38 -18.23 3.88
N PHE A 81 -4.18 -17.84 3.48
CA PHE A 81 -3.74 -17.97 2.08
C PHE A 81 -2.32 -18.54 1.94
N ALA A 82 -1.60 -18.78 3.04
CA ALA A 82 -0.22 -19.29 3.02
C ALA A 82 0.73 -18.48 2.11
N VAL A 83 0.57 -17.14 2.07
CA VAL A 83 1.30 -16.26 1.14
C VAL A 83 2.72 -15.92 1.58
N GLY A 84 3.20 -16.49 2.70
CA GLY A 84 4.55 -16.20 3.20
C GLY A 84 4.73 -14.77 3.72
N ALA A 85 3.64 -14.11 4.14
CA ALA A 85 3.71 -12.75 4.66
C ALA A 85 4.66 -12.65 5.85
N ARG A 86 5.43 -11.56 5.90
CA ARG A 86 6.39 -11.27 6.97
C ARG A 86 6.15 -9.90 7.60
N LEU A 87 6.62 -9.75 8.83
CA LEU A 87 6.56 -8.47 9.53
C LEU A 87 7.57 -7.50 8.92
N MET A 88 7.10 -6.34 8.49
CA MET A 88 7.92 -5.22 8.06
C MET A 88 7.09 -3.93 8.10
N ARG A 89 7.56 -2.93 8.82
CA ARG A 89 6.99 -1.59 8.79
C ARG A 89 7.55 -0.80 7.62
N PHE A 90 6.89 0.28 7.23
CA PHE A 90 7.32 1.12 6.10
C PHE A 90 8.72 1.72 6.31
N ASP A 91 9.07 2.06 7.56
CA ASP A 91 10.36 2.62 7.93
C ASP A 91 11.51 1.59 8.01
N GLU A 92 11.18 0.31 7.87
CA GLU A 92 12.16 -0.79 7.81
C GLU A 92 12.50 -1.19 6.36
N LEU A 93 11.87 -0.56 5.35
CA LEU A 93 12.17 -0.82 3.95
C LEU A 93 13.56 -0.28 3.57
N ALA A 94 14.53 -1.19 3.41
CA ALA A 94 15.92 -0.88 3.09
C ALA A 94 16.42 -1.58 1.81
N ALA A 95 15.52 -2.21 1.06
CA ALA A 95 15.86 -2.88 -0.19
C ALA A 95 16.36 -1.87 -1.26
N ILE A 96 17.29 -2.30 -2.10
CA ILE A 96 17.80 -1.50 -3.22
C ILE A 96 17.64 -2.33 -4.49
N GLU A 97 16.91 -1.78 -5.46
CA GLU A 97 16.68 -2.35 -6.81
C GLU A 97 16.35 -3.86 -6.80
N ALA A 98 15.55 -4.26 -5.80
CA ALA A 98 15.21 -5.65 -5.56
C ALA A 98 13.89 -6.08 -6.20
N TYR A 99 13.01 -5.13 -6.55
CA TYR A 99 11.64 -5.41 -6.99
C TYR A 99 11.34 -4.78 -8.34
N ASP A 100 10.56 -5.48 -9.14
CA ASP A 100 10.03 -4.99 -10.41
C ASP A 100 8.78 -4.13 -10.18
N ALA A 101 8.08 -4.37 -9.06
CA ALA A 101 6.93 -3.57 -8.67
C ALA A 101 6.76 -3.47 -7.14
N VAL A 102 6.10 -2.39 -6.71
CA VAL A 102 5.64 -2.19 -5.31
C VAL A 102 4.15 -1.90 -5.33
N TRP A 103 3.38 -2.76 -4.67
CA TRP A 103 1.94 -2.64 -4.46
C TRP A 103 1.65 -2.13 -3.05
N ALA A 104 0.95 -1.00 -2.92
CA ALA A 104 0.64 -0.36 -1.64
C ALA A 104 -0.84 0.07 -1.60
N HIS A 105 -1.76 -0.91 -1.52
CA HIS A 105 -3.19 -0.64 -1.54
C HIS A 105 -3.73 -0.24 -0.16
N ALA A 106 -4.26 0.98 -0.05
CA ALA A 106 -4.93 1.53 1.13
C ALA A 106 -4.12 1.44 2.45
N CYS A 107 -2.79 1.56 2.37
CA CYS A 107 -1.91 1.44 3.52
C CYS A 107 -1.04 2.68 3.76
N LEU A 108 -0.49 3.33 2.72
CA LEU A 108 0.37 4.51 2.87
C LEU A 108 -0.38 5.73 3.42
N LEU A 109 -1.70 5.72 3.40
CA LEU A 109 -2.53 6.72 4.08
C LEU A 109 -2.35 6.72 5.62
N HIS A 110 -1.71 5.69 6.18
CA HIS A 110 -1.35 5.60 7.60
C HIS A 110 0.09 6.08 7.90
N VAL A 111 0.81 6.52 6.89
CA VAL A 111 2.09 7.22 7.05
C VAL A 111 1.83 8.68 7.37
N ALA A 112 2.49 9.20 8.40
CA ALA A 112 2.40 10.62 8.75
C ALA A 112 2.77 11.50 7.54
N ARG A 113 2.08 12.63 7.38
CA ARG A 113 2.29 13.54 6.25
C ARG A 113 3.76 13.97 6.11
N ALA A 114 4.41 14.25 7.23
CA ALA A 114 5.82 14.63 7.28
C ALA A 114 6.79 13.49 6.87
N ASP A 115 6.38 12.23 7.05
CA ASP A 115 7.21 11.05 6.81
C ASP A 115 7.00 10.45 5.41
N LEU A 116 5.92 10.84 4.71
CA LEU A 116 5.59 10.30 3.40
C LEU A 116 6.72 10.49 2.36
N PRO A 117 7.38 11.66 2.25
CA PRO A 117 8.49 11.83 1.29
C PRO A 117 9.62 10.82 1.48
N GLN A 118 10.00 10.54 2.73
CA GLN A 118 11.05 9.56 3.03
C GLN A 118 10.59 8.12 2.71
N THR A 119 9.34 7.78 3.01
CA THR A 119 8.76 6.48 2.66
C THR A 119 8.75 6.27 1.15
N LEU A 120 8.37 7.29 0.36
CA LEU A 120 8.40 7.23 -1.10
C LEU A 120 9.82 7.10 -1.65
N SER A 121 10.80 7.76 -1.05
CA SER A 121 12.22 7.60 -1.40
C SER A 121 12.69 6.15 -1.17
N ALA A 122 12.28 5.51 -0.07
CA ALA A 122 12.59 4.11 0.20
C ALA A 122 11.92 3.17 -0.81
N ILE A 123 10.65 3.42 -1.15
CA ILE A 123 9.94 2.66 -2.20
C ILE A 123 10.64 2.80 -3.54
N ARG A 124 11.03 4.02 -3.92
CA ARG A 124 11.76 4.26 -5.17
C ARG A 124 13.10 3.54 -5.20
N SER A 125 13.83 3.54 -4.08
CA SER A 125 15.11 2.84 -3.96
C SER A 125 14.95 1.32 -4.07
N ALA A 126 13.87 0.76 -3.54
CA ALA A 126 13.56 -0.67 -3.59
C ALA A 126 13.18 -1.15 -5.00
N LEU A 127 12.63 -0.29 -5.83
CA LEU A 127 12.29 -0.59 -7.22
C LEU A 127 13.54 -0.64 -8.10
N ARG A 128 13.56 -1.54 -9.07
CA ARG A 128 14.49 -1.49 -10.20
C ARG A 128 14.20 -0.27 -11.09
N PRO A 129 15.19 0.26 -11.83
CA PRO A 129 14.93 1.24 -12.90
C PRO A 129 13.85 0.74 -13.85
N GLY A 130 12.86 1.60 -14.16
CA GLY A 130 11.69 1.21 -14.94
C GLY A 130 10.59 0.45 -14.18
N GLY A 131 10.78 0.19 -12.87
CA GLY A 131 9.82 -0.53 -12.04
C GLY A 131 8.54 0.26 -11.76
N TRP A 132 7.48 -0.46 -11.39
CA TRP A 132 6.14 0.07 -11.21
C TRP A 132 5.76 0.25 -9.74
N HIS A 133 4.96 1.27 -9.43
CA HIS A 133 4.40 1.48 -8.11
C HIS A 133 2.90 1.79 -8.20
N PHE A 134 2.13 1.18 -7.31
CA PHE A 134 0.73 1.52 -7.10
C PHE A 134 0.51 1.97 -5.67
N ALA A 135 -0.24 3.04 -5.49
CA ALA A 135 -0.78 3.44 -4.20
C ALA A 135 -2.14 4.12 -4.35
N ASN A 136 -2.97 4.07 -3.31
CA ASN A 136 -4.19 4.84 -3.26
C ASN A 136 -4.43 5.45 -1.88
N TYR A 137 -5.05 6.61 -1.88
CA TYR A 137 -5.28 7.44 -0.71
C TYR A 137 -6.74 7.86 -0.62
N LYS A 138 -7.22 8.08 0.58
CA LYS A 138 -8.44 8.85 0.83
C LYS A 138 -8.10 10.32 0.66
N LEU A 139 -8.89 11.05 -0.14
CA LEU A 139 -8.72 12.50 -0.28
C LEU A 139 -9.38 13.24 0.87
N GLY A 140 -8.84 14.40 1.20
CA GLY A 140 -9.35 15.27 2.23
C GLY A 140 -8.45 16.48 2.47
N ASP A 141 -8.48 16.99 3.67
CA ASP A 141 -7.74 18.20 4.06
C ASP A 141 -6.91 17.94 5.31
N GLY A 142 -5.68 17.45 5.11
CA GLY A 142 -4.69 17.34 6.17
C GLY A 142 -4.50 15.95 6.78
N GLU A 143 -4.14 15.94 8.04
CA GLU A 143 -3.79 14.72 8.80
C GLU A 143 -4.56 14.71 10.13
N GLY A 144 -4.98 13.54 10.56
CA GLY A 144 -5.68 13.42 11.85
C GLY A 144 -5.95 11.98 12.24
N ARG A 145 -6.81 11.81 13.25
CA ARG A 145 -7.31 10.51 13.67
C ARG A 145 -8.67 10.26 13.01
N ASP A 146 -8.82 9.07 12.42
CA ASP A 146 -10.12 8.65 11.94
C ASP A 146 -11.04 8.19 13.10
N PRO A 147 -12.33 7.90 12.85
CA PRO A 147 -13.26 7.43 13.88
C PRO A 147 -12.82 6.16 14.62
N LEU A 148 -11.87 5.42 14.07
CA LEU A 148 -11.28 4.21 14.67
C LEU A 148 -9.98 4.51 15.45
N GLY A 149 -9.58 5.79 15.56
CA GLY A 149 -8.38 6.24 16.27
C GLY A 149 -7.07 6.07 15.49
N ARG A 150 -7.11 5.60 14.24
CA ARG A 150 -5.92 5.42 13.43
C ARG A 150 -5.44 6.73 12.84
N LEU A 151 -4.11 6.91 12.76
CA LEU A 151 -3.54 8.01 11.99
C LEU A 151 -3.98 7.89 10.53
N THR A 152 -4.46 8.97 9.96
CA THR A 152 -4.83 9.03 8.54
C THR A 152 -4.37 10.36 7.95
N ASN A 153 -3.49 10.28 6.97
CA ASN A 153 -3.13 11.38 6.10
C ASN A 153 -4.15 11.43 4.96
N LEU A 154 -4.90 12.52 4.89
CA LEU A 154 -5.92 12.80 3.89
C LEU A 154 -5.41 13.92 2.97
N PRO A 155 -4.56 13.62 1.98
CA PRO A 155 -3.99 14.64 1.12
C PRO A 155 -5.04 15.21 0.15
N ASP A 156 -4.84 16.43 -0.30
CA ASP A 156 -5.37 16.88 -1.58
C ASP A 156 -4.52 16.31 -2.74
N GLU A 157 -5.11 16.28 -3.94
CA GLU A 157 -4.45 15.69 -5.12
C GLU A 157 -3.16 16.42 -5.49
N ALA A 158 -3.18 17.76 -5.47
CA ALA A 158 -2.05 18.57 -5.92
C ALA A 158 -0.82 18.37 -5.02
N TRP A 159 -1.02 18.37 -3.69
CA TRP A 159 0.06 18.10 -2.75
C TRP A 159 0.60 16.65 -2.91
N LEU A 160 -0.30 15.68 -3.04
CA LEU A 160 0.09 14.28 -3.18
C LEU A 160 0.91 14.06 -4.46
N GLU A 161 0.44 14.59 -5.58
CA GLU A 161 1.17 14.52 -6.84
C GLU A 161 2.54 15.19 -6.78
N GLN A 162 2.64 16.35 -6.11
CA GLN A 162 3.93 17.04 -5.95
C GLN A 162 4.91 16.20 -5.14
N VAL A 163 4.47 15.59 -4.03
CA VAL A 163 5.32 14.72 -3.20
C VAL A 163 5.85 13.52 -3.98
N TYR A 164 5.02 12.92 -4.86
CA TYR A 164 5.46 11.83 -5.73
C TYR A 164 6.44 12.28 -6.80
N ARG A 165 6.21 13.46 -7.42
CA ARG A 165 7.17 14.05 -8.38
C ARG A 165 8.51 14.37 -7.72
N ASP A 166 8.49 14.96 -6.52
CA ASP A 166 9.70 15.28 -5.75
C ASP A 166 10.47 14.01 -5.34
N ALA A 167 9.77 12.91 -5.10
CA ALA A 167 10.36 11.60 -4.90
C ALA A 167 10.91 10.96 -6.20
N GLY A 168 10.72 11.60 -7.37
CA GLY A 168 11.24 11.16 -8.65
C GLY A 168 10.45 10.05 -9.34
N PHE A 169 9.13 10.00 -9.12
CA PHE A 169 8.23 9.12 -9.85
C PHE A 169 7.58 9.82 -11.06
N GLU A 170 7.37 9.05 -12.11
CA GLU A 170 6.55 9.44 -13.28
C GLU A 170 5.14 8.88 -13.15
N PHE A 171 4.15 9.69 -13.51
CA PHE A 171 2.74 9.29 -13.50
C PHE A 171 2.38 8.56 -14.80
N ALA A 172 1.93 7.31 -14.68
CA ALA A 172 1.44 6.53 -15.81
C ALA A 172 -0.10 6.54 -15.90
N ALA A 173 -0.79 6.56 -14.75
CA ALA A 173 -2.23 6.71 -14.66
C ALA A 173 -2.64 7.22 -13.27
N SER A 174 -3.78 7.90 -13.21
CA SER A 174 -4.46 8.25 -11.97
C SER A 174 -5.96 8.12 -12.13
N GLU A 175 -6.66 7.82 -11.03
CA GLU A 175 -8.11 7.72 -11.00
C GLU A 175 -8.66 8.25 -9.69
N ARG A 176 -9.60 9.19 -9.76
CA ARG A 176 -10.42 9.60 -8.62
C ARG A 176 -11.73 8.82 -8.64
N TYR A 177 -12.10 8.23 -7.52
CA TYR A 177 -13.31 7.42 -7.41
C TYR A 177 -13.91 7.49 -6.02
N PRO A 178 -15.26 7.40 -5.89
CA PRO A 178 -15.91 7.33 -4.59
C PRO A 178 -15.68 5.95 -3.94
N GLY A 179 -15.48 5.92 -2.62
CA GLY A 179 -15.30 4.68 -1.88
C GLY A 179 -15.59 4.83 -0.40
N ILE A 180 -15.85 3.71 0.26
CA ILE A 180 -16.06 3.63 1.70
C ILE A 180 -14.83 2.96 2.31
N GLY A 181 -14.21 3.63 3.28
CA GLY A 181 -13.09 3.07 4.03
C GLY A 181 -13.53 2.10 5.14
N ALA A 182 -12.57 1.48 5.81
CA ALA A 182 -12.84 0.62 6.97
C ALA A 182 -13.48 1.37 8.15
N ASP A 183 -13.38 2.70 8.16
CA ASP A 183 -14.06 3.62 9.09
C ASP A 183 -15.54 3.86 8.77
N GLY A 184 -16.07 3.23 7.71
CA GLY A 184 -17.46 3.39 7.26
C GLY A 184 -17.77 4.74 6.62
N VAL A 185 -16.79 5.63 6.48
CA VAL A 185 -16.99 6.97 5.92
C VAL A 185 -16.80 6.96 4.42
N GLN A 186 -17.79 7.47 3.69
CA GLN A 186 -17.67 7.69 2.25
C GLN A 186 -16.77 8.89 1.97
N ARG A 187 -15.79 8.71 1.10
CA ARG A 187 -14.86 9.74 0.64
C ARG A 187 -14.47 9.49 -0.81
N ASP A 188 -13.91 10.51 -1.43
CA ASP A 188 -13.18 10.32 -2.67
C ASP A 188 -11.82 9.67 -2.37
N TRP A 189 -11.47 8.72 -3.19
CA TRP A 189 -10.17 8.07 -3.22
C TRP A 189 -9.41 8.49 -4.47
N TYR A 190 -8.10 8.49 -4.36
CA TYR A 190 -7.22 8.76 -5.48
C TYR A 190 -6.22 7.62 -5.62
N ALA A 191 -6.31 6.90 -6.73
CA ALA A 191 -5.41 5.81 -7.09
C ALA A 191 -4.35 6.32 -8.07
N LEU A 192 -3.11 5.94 -7.83
CA LEU A 192 -1.94 6.31 -8.61
C LEU A 192 -1.24 5.06 -9.12
N THR A 193 -0.97 5.00 -10.41
CA THR A 193 -0.04 4.07 -11.02
C THR A 193 1.16 4.86 -11.52
N LEU A 194 2.32 4.53 -10.99
CA LEU A 194 3.53 5.31 -11.12
C LEU A 194 4.68 4.44 -11.63
N ARG A 195 5.72 5.07 -12.14
CA ARG A 195 6.90 4.38 -12.62
C ARG A 195 8.16 5.05 -12.06
N ARG A 196 9.12 4.25 -11.60
CA ARG A 196 10.49 4.73 -11.46
C ARG A 196 11.06 4.90 -12.87
N PRO A 197 11.56 6.08 -13.28
CA PRO A 197 12.19 6.25 -14.59
C PRO A 197 13.25 5.18 -14.85
N PRO A 198 13.42 4.69 -16.09
CA PRO A 198 14.62 3.97 -16.47
C PRO A 198 15.84 4.88 -16.32
N SER A 199 16.98 4.31 -15.99
CA SER A 199 18.25 5.04 -15.79
C SER A 199 18.68 5.76 -17.06
#